data_d3bae03b5a5ef362e6d5b4962eb4ecf5
#
_entry.id   d3bae03b5a5ef362e6d5b4962eb4ecf5
#
_cell.length_a   1.000
_cell.length_b   1.000
_cell.length_c   1.000
_cell.angle_alpha   90.00
_cell.angle_beta   90.00
_cell.angle_gamma   90.00
#
_symmetry.space_group_name_H-M   'P 1'
#
loop_
_entity.id
_entity.type
_entity.pdbx_description
1 polymer ?
#
loop_
_entity_poly.entity_id
_entity_poly.type
_entity_poly.pdbx_seq_one_letter_code
_entity_poly.pdbx_strand_id
1 'polypeptide(L)' 'MQILDHRFAILCQHIGEMPVIRVRYFEPDMYKDGGSYLEDEIVVKKIDMTKRELISTEKKHYDLDNIVSLDGSIFDSYEF' A
#
# COMPACT_ATOMS: atom_id res chain seq x y z
N MET A 1 -0.66 -18.41 -1.56
CA MET A 1 -0.42 -17.05 -1.05
C MET A 1 -0.15 -16.10 -2.20
N GLN A 2 -0.77 -14.96 -2.19
CA GLN A 2 -0.55 -13.96 -3.23
C GLN A 2 0.68 -13.12 -2.91
N ILE A 3 1.35 -12.62 -3.95
CA ILE A 3 2.54 -11.77 -3.80
C ILE A 3 2.22 -10.53 -2.96
N LEU A 4 1.04 -9.95 -3.16
CA LEU A 4 0.62 -8.76 -2.43
C LEU A 4 0.53 -9.01 -0.92
N ASP A 5 -0.02 -10.16 -0.51
CA ASP A 5 -0.10 -10.52 0.91
C ASP A 5 1.29 -10.63 1.52
N HIS A 6 2.22 -11.20 0.78
CA HIS A 6 3.61 -11.32 1.23
C HIS A 6 4.25 -9.94 1.41
N ARG A 7 3.99 -9.04 0.48
CA ARG A 7 4.53 -7.67 0.56
C ARG A 7 3.92 -6.88 1.72
N PHE A 8 2.65 -7.07 2.03
CA PHE A 8 2.06 -6.47 3.22
C PHE A 8 2.72 -6.97 4.49
N ALA A 9 3.05 -8.26 4.55
CA ALA A 9 3.74 -8.82 5.71
C ALA A 9 5.14 -8.21 5.88
N ILE A 10 5.88 -8.06 4.78
CA ILE A 10 7.18 -7.40 4.79
C ILE A 10 7.05 -5.95 5.26
N LEU A 11 6.07 -5.25 4.74
CA LEU A 11 5.82 -3.86 5.10
C LEU A 11 5.55 -3.71 6.60
N CYS A 12 4.73 -4.60 7.17
CA CYS A 12 4.45 -4.60 8.59
C CYS A 12 5.71 -4.80 9.44
N GLN A 13 6.65 -5.61 8.98
CA GLN A 13 7.92 -5.82 9.68
C GLN A 13 8.80 -4.58 9.71
N HIS A 14 8.66 -3.71 8.71
CA HIS A 14 9.48 -2.52 8.57
C HIS A 14 8.74 -1.23 8.93
N ILE A 15 7.55 -1.34 9.49
CA ILE A 15 6.69 -0.17 9.72
C ILE A 15 7.33 0.86 10.65
N GLY A 16 8.11 0.40 11.64
CA GLY A 16 8.81 1.28 12.56
C GLY A 16 9.93 2.10 11.92
N GLU A 17 10.37 1.70 10.74
CA GLU A 17 11.43 2.39 9.99
C GLU A 17 10.88 3.46 9.07
N MET A 18 9.57 3.65 9.05
CA MET A 18 8.89 4.57 8.15
C MET A 18 9.33 4.35 6.70
N PRO A 19 9.09 3.17 6.14
CA PRO A 19 9.60 2.85 4.81
C PRO A 19 8.94 3.70 3.72
N VAL A 20 9.74 4.01 2.69
CA VAL A 20 9.23 4.69 1.50
C VAL A 20 8.84 3.62 0.50
N ILE A 21 7.60 3.65 0.07
CA ILE A 21 7.09 2.69 -0.90
C ILE A 21 6.31 3.39 -2.00
N ARG A 22 6.12 2.66 -3.09
CA ARG A 22 5.24 3.08 -4.17
C ARG A 22 4.00 2.20 -4.12
N VAL A 23 2.85 2.82 -3.92
CA VAL A 23 1.57 2.12 -3.84
C VAL A 23 0.78 2.37 -5.12
N ARG A 24 0.28 1.30 -5.71
CA ARG A 24 -0.62 1.40 -6.86
C ARG A 24 -1.99 0.92 -6.41
N TYR A 25 -3.01 1.71 -6.67
CA TYR A 25 -4.34 1.44 -6.15
C TYR A 25 -5.41 1.85 -7.15
N PHE A 26 -6.58 1.26 -7.00
CA PHE A 26 -7.75 1.56 -7.81
C PHE A 26 -8.61 2.57 -7.09
N GLU A 27 -9.00 3.64 -7.80
CA GLU A 27 -9.93 4.64 -7.29
C GLU A 27 -11.21 4.56 -8.10
N PRO A 28 -12.32 4.11 -7.47
CA PRO A 28 -13.59 4.04 -8.19
C PRO A 28 -14.11 5.42 -8.57
N ASP A 29 -14.73 5.51 -9.74
CA ASP A 29 -15.38 6.75 -10.17
C ASP A 29 -16.76 6.81 -9.52
N MET A 30 -17.08 7.93 -8.90
CA MET A 30 -18.36 8.12 -8.22
C MET A 30 -19.52 8.37 -9.17
N TYR A 31 -19.22 8.76 -10.41
CA TYR A 31 -20.24 9.21 -11.36
C TYR A 31 -20.43 8.25 -12.52
N LYS A 32 -19.54 7.30 -12.71
CA LYS A 32 -19.54 6.36 -13.83
C LYS A 32 -19.14 4.99 -13.33
N ASP A 33 -19.48 3.96 -14.10
CA ASP A 33 -18.92 2.64 -13.87
C ASP A 33 -17.43 2.65 -14.18
N GLY A 34 -16.64 1.90 -13.39
CA GLY A 34 -15.20 1.83 -13.55
C GLY A 34 -14.47 2.75 -12.59
N GLY A 35 -13.32 3.25 -13.01
CA GLY A 35 -12.44 4.09 -12.20
C GLY A 35 -11.07 4.19 -12.82
N SER A 36 -10.09 4.55 -12.01
CA SER A 36 -8.71 4.75 -12.45
C SER A 36 -7.73 4.06 -11.54
N TYR A 37 -6.62 3.59 -12.12
CA TYR A 37 -5.46 3.14 -11.34
C TYR A 37 -4.52 4.31 -11.12
N LEU A 38 -4.17 4.55 -9.88
CA LEU A 38 -3.27 5.63 -9.48
C LEU A 38 -2.04 5.04 -8.81
N GLU A 39 -0.97 5.80 -8.82
CA GLU A 39 0.29 5.38 -8.21
C GLU A 39 0.88 6.56 -7.43
N ASP A 40 1.18 6.32 -6.16
CA ASP A 40 1.77 7.33 -5.28
C ASP A 40 3.02 6.76 -4.62
N GLU A 41 4.03 7.62 -4.45
CA GLU A 41 5.18 7.30 -3.61
C GLU A 41 4.93 7.92 -2.25
N ILE A 42 4.95 7.09 -1.21
CA ILE A 42 4.59 7.53 0.14
C ILE A 42 5.58 7.01 1.18
N VAL A 43 5.65 7.71 2.31
CA VAL A 43 6.30 7.21 3.51
C VAL A 43 5.21 6.66 4.41
N VAL A 44 5.31 5.38 4.74
CA VAL A 44 4.27 4.68 5.51
C VAL A 44 4.42 4.98 6.99
N LYS A 45 3.36 5.43 7.62
CA LYS A 45 3.30 5.64 9.05
C LYS A 45 2.82 4.40 9.78
N LYS A 46 1.71 3.82 9.32
CA LYS A 46 1.17 2.61 9.92
C LYS A 46 0.18 1.92 8.98
N ILE A 47 -0.15 0.68 9.34
CA ILE A 47 -1.23 -0.07 8.71
C ILE A 47 -2.27 -0.33 9.79
N ASP A 48 -3.49 0.11 9.57
CA ASP A 48 -4.61 -0.14 10.48
C ASP A 48 -5.38 -1.36 9.98
N MET A 49 -5.16 -2.50 10.62
CA MET A 49 -5.81 -3.74 10.20
C MET A 49 -7.30 -3.76 10.53
N THR A 50 -7.70 -3.03 11.57
CA THR A 50 -9.11 -2.95 11.95
C THR A 50 -9.92 -2.23 10.89
N LYS A 51 -9.39 -1.12 10.39
CA LYS A 51 -10.05 -0.34 9.34
C LYS A 51 -9.62 -0.78 7.94
N ARG A 52 -8.64 -1.66 7.84
CA ARG A 52 -8.05 -2.12 6.59
C ARG A 52 -7.54 -0.94 5.74
N GLU A 53 -6.70 -0.12 6.36
CA GLU A 53 -6.13 1.07 5.74
C GLU A 53 -4.63 1.14 5.90
N LEU A 54 -3.98 1.64 4.85
CA LEU A 54 -2.57 2.03 4.86
C LEU A 54 -2.54 3.54 5.07
N ILE A 55 -1.79 4.01 6.06
CA ILE A 55 -1.74 5.43 6.40
C ILE A 55 -0.34 5.96 6.22
N SER A 56 -0.20 7.03 5.42
CA SER A 56 1.08 7.69 5.19
C SER A 56 1.38 8.72 6.28
N THR A 57 2.62 9.19 6.31
CA THR A 57 3.04 10.24 7.25
C THR A 57 2.32 11.56 6.98
N GLU A 58 1.81 11.74 5.79
CA GLU A 58 1.00 12.92 5.42
C GLU A 58 -0.48 12.75 5.78
N LYS A 59 -0.80 11.68 6.51
CA LYS A 59 -2.17 11.37 6.95
C LYS A 59 -3.11 10.99 5.80
N LYS A 60 -2.55 10.56 4.68
CA LYS A 60 -3.34 10.06 3.58
C LYS A 60 -3.66 8.59 3.82
N HIS A 61 -4.92 8.22 3.59
CA HIS A 61 -5.42 6.87 3.84
C HIS A 61 -5.66 6.14 2.53
N TYR A 62 -5.25 4.89 2.47
CA TYR A 62 -5.46 4.02 1.31
C TYR A 62 -6.18 2.77 1.76
N ASP A 63 -7.27 2.43 1.09
CA ASP A 63 -8.02 1.21 1.38
C ASP A 63 -7.20 0.00 0.93
N LEU A 64 -6.90 -0.91 1.84
CA LEU A 64 -6.11 -2.10 1.53
C LEU A 64 -6.76 -2.94 0.43
N ASP A 65 -8.09 -2.96 0.38
CA ASP A 65 -8.80 -3.75 -0.62
C ASP A 65 -8.69 -3.16 -2.04
N ASN A 66 -8.34 -1.89 -2.14
CA ASN A 66 -8.16 -1.22 -3.43
C ASN A 66 -6.71 -1.18 -3.88
N ILE A 67 -5.77 -1.56 -3.04
CA ILE A 67 -4.35 -1.60 -3.39
C ILE A 67 -4.10 -2.81 -4.28
N VAL A 68 -3.50 -2.57 -5.45
CA VAL A 68 -3.20 -3.63 -6.42
C VAL A 68 -1.73 -4.01 -6.47
N SER A 69 -0.84 -3.13 -6.06
CA SER A 69 0.58 -3.47 -5.94
C SER A 69 1.32 -2.57 -4.97
N LEU A 70 2.41 -3.09 -4.43
CA LEU A 70 3.34 -2.38 -3.55
C LEU A 70 4.75 -2.59 -4.07
N ASP A 71 5.50 -1.52 -4.22
CA ASP A 71 6.90 -1.57 -4.64
C ASP A 71 7.74 -0.71 -3.70
N GLY A 72 9.04 -1.00 -3.66
CA GLY A 72 9.96 -0.25 -2.84
C GLY A 72 11.20 -1.06 -2.52
N SER A 73 12.25 -0.39 -2.10
CA SER A 73 13.54 -1.04 -1.82
C SER A 73 13.46 -2.07 -0.69
N ILE A 74 12.51 -1.91 0.24
CA ILE A 74 12.35 -2.87 1.34
C ILE A 74 11.97 -4.27 0.84
N PHE A 75 11.37 -4.35 -0.35
CA PHE A 75 10.93 -5.64 -0.91
C PHE A 75 12.05 -6.36 -1.66
N ASP A 76 13.08 -5.64 -2.08
CA ASP A 76 14.15 -6.19 -2.92
C ASP A 76 14.95 -7.29 -2.22
N SER A 77 15.09 -7.20 -0.89
CA SER A 77 15.81 -8.19 -0.11
C SER A 77 15.05 -9.50 0.09
N TYR A 78 13.78 -9.51 -0.23
CA TYR A 78 12.88 -10.64 0.03
C TYR A 78 12.37 -11.29 -1.26
N GLU A 79 12.72 -10.75 -2.41
CA GLU A 79 12.27 -11.28 -3.70
C GLU A 79 13.40 -12.00 -4.42
N PHE A 80 13.05 -13.10 -5.03
CA PHE A 80 13.98 -13.97 -5.73
C PHE A 80 13.61 -14.15 -7.17
#